data_fa38e964283ece1ec4de62c53cbe187e
#
_entry.id   fa38e964283ece1ec4de62c53cbe187e
#
_cell.length_a   1.000
_cell.length_b   1.000
_cell.length_c   1.000
_cell.angle_alpha   90.00
_cell.angle_beta   90.00
_cell.angle_gamma   90.00
#
_symmetry.space_group_name_H-M   'P 1'
#
loop_
_entity.id
_entity.type
_entity.pdbx_description
1 polymer ?
#
loop_
_entity_poly.entity_id
_entity_poly.type
_entity_poly.pdbx_seq_one_letter_code
_entity_poly.pdbx_strand_id
1 'polypeptide(L)'
;MDRGFYSVETFLLLLALKVRYPDRITLIRGNHESRQITQVYGFYDECQRKYGSSNVWRWCCEVFDYLALGAIVDGRVFCVHGGLSPVLQAIDQVIPNLSRLSRRFLCFV
;
A
#
# COMPACT_ATOMS: atom_id res chain seq x y z
N MET A 1 -3.57 -2.06 7.71
CA MET A 1 -2.61 -3.01 8.31
C MET A 1 -2.07 -2.38 9.58
N ASP A 2 -1.31 -3.10 10.43
CA ASP A 2 -0.57 -2.56 11.60
C ASP A 2 -1.40 -2.21 12.86
N ARG A 3 -2.70 -2.43 12.87
CA ARG A 3 -3.58 -2.21 14.03
C ARG A 3 -4.47 -3.41 14.39
N GLY A 4 -4.31 -4.53 13.71
CA GLY A 4 -5.10 -5.74 13.91
C GLY A 4 -4.22 -6.95 14.20
N PHE A 5 -4.86 -8.06 14.58
CA PHE A 5 -4.18 -9.32 14.89
C PHE A 5 -3.75 -10.12 13.65
N TYR A 6 -4.21 -9.74 12.47
CA TYR A 6 -4.04 -10.47 11.20
C TYR A 6 -3.47 -9.57 10.10
N SER A 7 -2.56 -8.66 10.47
CA SER A 7 -1.97 -7.70 9.50
C SER A 7 -1.14 -8.40 8.44
N VAL A 8 -0.41 -9.45 8.81
CA VAL A 8 0.39 -10.26 7.88
C VAL A 8 -0.53 -10.95 6.87
N GLU A 9 -1.55 -11.67 7.33
CA GLU A 9 -2.46 -12.41 6.45
C GLU A 9 -3.22 -11.46 5.52
N THR A 10 -3.67 -10.34 6.03
CA THR A 10 -4.37 -9.31 5.24
C THR A 10 -3.47 -8.78 4.12
N PHE A 11 -2.23 -8.43 4.45
CA PHE A 11 -1.29 -7.92 3.45
C PHE A 11 -0.93 -8.98 2.42
N LEU A 12 -0.65 -10.22 2.85
CA LEU A 12 -0.32 -11.32 1.94
C LEU A 12 -1.48 -11.68 1.02
N LEU A 13 -2.73 -11.65 1.52
CA LEU A 13 -3.92 -11.86 0.70
C LEU A 13 -4.03 -10.79 -0.40
N LEU A 14 -3.90 -9.51 -0.03
CA LEU A 14 -3.96 -8.40 -0.99
C LEU A 14 -2.84 -8.48 -2.01
N LEU A 15 -1.63 -8.83 -1.58
CA LEU A 15 -0.48 -9.01 -2.47
C LEU A 15 -0.69 -10.18 -3.42
N ALA A 16 -1.19 -11.32 -2.93
CA ALA A 16 -1.52 -12.48 -3.77
C ALA A 16 -2.58 -12.14 -4.82
N LEU A 17 -3.61 -11.39 -4.43
CA LEU A 17 -4.63 -10.90 -5.36
C LEU A 17 -4.04 -9.93 -6.38
N LYS A 18 -3.13 -9.04 -5.98
CA LYS A 18 -2.42 -8.13 -6.90
C LYS A 18 -1.58 -8.89 -7.91
N VAL A 19 -0.86 -9.93 -7.48
CA VAL A 19 -0.06 -10.78 -8.37
C VAL A 19 -0.94 -11.58 -9.33
N ARG A 20 -2.06 -12.11 -8.82
CA ARG A 20 -2.98 -12.93 -9.63
C ARG A 20 -3.81 -12.11 -10.63
N TYR A 21 -4.16 -10.88 -10.25
CA TYR A 21 -5.03 -9.99 -11.01
C TYR A 21 -4.42 -8.58 -11.14
N PRO A 22 -3.24 -8.44 -11.78
CA PRO A 22 -2.47 -7.19 -11.78
C PRO A 22 -3.24 -6.01 -12.39
N ASP A 23 -4.11 -6.30 -13.35
CA ASP A 23 -4.89 -5.28 -14.06
C ASP A 23 -6.22 -4.94 -13.36
N ARG A 24 -6.60 -5.68 -12.33
CA ARG A 24 -7.89 -5.50 -11.64
C ARG A 24 -7.78 -4.97 -10.22
N ILE A 25 -6.61 -5.05 -9.63
CA ILE A 25 -6.36 -4.62 -8.25
C ILE A 25 -5.23 -3.62 -8.25
N THR A 26 -5.47 -2.48 -7.63
CA THR A 26 -4.43 -1.50 -7.35
C THR A 26 -4.32 -1.32 -5.86
N LEU A 27 -3.11 -1.48 -5.36
CA LEU A 27 -2.76 -1.20 -3.98
C LEU A 27 -2.11 0.17 -3.91
N ILE A 28 -2.61 1.02 -3.04
CA ILE A 28 -2.00 2.32 -2.73
C ILE A 28 -1.36 2.28 -1.34
N ARG A 29 -0.29 3.02 -1.19
CA ARG A 29 0.50 3.07 0.04
C ARG A 29 -0.16 3.97 1.07
N GLY A 30 -0.39 3.45 2.26
CA GLY A 30 -0.84 4.24 3.40
C GLY A 30 0.33 4.73 4.26
N ASN A 31 0.02 5.48 5.30
CA ASN A 31 1.02 6.03 6.23
C ASN A 31 1.65 4.95 7.14
N HIS A 32 1.00 3.81 7.32
CA HIS A 32 1.55 2.68 8.07
C HIS A 32 2.49 1.79 7.24
N GLU A 33 2.50 1.91 5.91
CA GLU A 33 3.36 1.13 5.04
C GLU A 33 4.78 1.73 4.99
N SER A 34 5.43 1.77 6.16
CA SER A 34 6.79 2.27 6.34
C SER A 34 7.56 1.47 7.39
N ARG A 35 8.89 1.45 7.28
CA ARG A 35 9.76 0.73 8.21
C ARG A 35 9.60 1.23 9.65
N GLN A 36 9.53 2.54 9.83
CA GLN A 36 9.45 3.16 11.15
C GLN A 36 8.10 2.88 11.82
N ILE A 37 7.00 3.11 11.12
CA ILE A 37 5.65 2.98 11.69
C ILE A 37 5.34 1.53 12.03
N THR A 38 5.71 0.58 11.17
CA THR A 38 5.46 -0.85 11.41
C THR A 38 6.22 -1.43 12.62
N GLN A 39 7.29 -0.79 13.06
CA GLN A 39 8.01 -1.16 14.29
C GLN A 39 7.31 -0.61 15.55
N VAL A 40 6.58 0.49 15.43
CA VAL A 40 5.88 1.12 16.56
C VAL A 40 4.52 0.49 16.83
N TYR A 41 3.77 0.16 15.78
CA TYR A 41 2.36 -0.29 15.89
C TYR A 41 2.17 -1.80 15.88
N GLY A 42 3.23 -2.59 15.70
CA GLY A 42 3.23 -4.03 15.99
C GLY A 42 3.29 -4.98 14.80
N PHE A 43 3.34 -4.49 13.56
CA PHE A 43 3.50 -5.38 12.40
C PHE A 43 4.86 -6.10 12.39
N TYR A 44 5.92 -5.42 12.83
CA TYR A 44 7.23 -6.03 13.03
C TYR A 44 7.15 -7.19 14.03
N ASP A 45 6.53 -6.93 15.20
CA ASP A 45 6.39 -7.94 16.27
C ASP A 45 5.51 -9.10 15.82
N GLU A 46 4.47 -8.84 15.02
CA GLU A 46 3.63 -9.87 14.42
C GLU A 46 4.45 -10.79 13.51
N CYS A 47 5.29 -10.21 12.64
CA CYS A 47 6.17 -10.99 11.77
C CYS A 47 7.17 -11.84 12.58
N GLN A 48 7.79 -11.27 13.62
CA GLN A 48 8.70 -11.98 14.50
C GLN A 48 8.00 -13.15 15.21
N ARG A 49 6.83 -12.92 15.76
CA ARG A 49 6.05 -13.97 16.46
C ARG A 49 5.65 -15.11 15.53
N LYS A 50 5.20 -14.81 14.31
CA LYS A 50 4.70 -15.80 13.35
C LYS A 50 5.79 -16.58 12.64
N TYR A 51 6.92 -15.96 12.35
CA TYR A 51 7.97 -16.53 11.51
C TYR A 51 9.31 -16.71 12.22
N GLY A 52 9.47 -16.22 13.44
CA GLY A 52 10.72 -16.32 14.20
C GLY A 52 11.88 -15.51 13.61
N SER A 53 11.59 -14.60 12.65
CA SER A 53 12.62 -13.84 11.93
C SER A 53 12.06 -12.51 11.42
N SER A 54 12.92 -11.50 11.35
CA SER A 54 12.60 -10.21 10.75
C SER A 54 12.61 -10.21 9.20
N ASN A 55 12.96 -11.32 8.57
CA ASN A 55 13.08 -11.37 7.11
C ASN A 55 11.75 -11.09 6.42
N VAL A 56 10.64 -11.66 6.91
CA VAL A 56 9.31 -11.43 6.33
C VAL A 56 8.92 -9.95 6.43
N TRP A 57 9.15 -9.34 7.57
CA TRP A 57 8.94 -7.89 7.74
C TRP A 57 9.78 -7.08 6.75
N ARG A 58 11.06 -7.42 6.60
CA ARG A 58 11.95 -6.73 5.65
C ARG A 58 11.44 -6.82 4.21
N TRP A 59 11.05 -8.02 3.76
CA TRP A 59 10.48 -8.22 2.42
C TRP A 59 9.17 -7.45 2.22
N CYS A 60 8.29 -7.44 3.23
CA CYS A 60 7.09 -6.61 3.17
C CYS A 60 7.44 -5.12 3.02
N CYS A 61 8.43 -4.63 3.77
CA CYS A 61 8.89 -3.24 3.66
C CYS A 61 9.47 -2.91 2.28
N GLU A 62 10.18 -3.85 1.66
CA GLU A 62 10.65 -3.70 0.28
C GLU A 62 9.47 -3.57 -0.69
N VAL A 63 8.42 -4.39 -0.52
CA VAL A 63 7.19 -4.26 -1.33
C VAL A 63 6.50 -2.92 -1.10
N PHE A 64 6.46 -2.40 0.14
CA PHE A 64 5.87 -1.09 0.43
C PHE A 64 6.53 0.05 -0.36
N ASP A 65 7.83 -0.04 -0.63
CA ASP A 65 8.56 0.98 -1.38
C ASP A 65 8.11 1.06 -2.86
N TYR A 66 7.50 -0.01 -3.37
CA TYR A 66 6.96 -0.08 -4.73
C TYR A 66 5.45 0.18 -4.82
N LEU A 67 4.75 0.34 -3.69
CA LEU A 67 3.33 0.68 -3.70
C LEU A 67 3.11 2.08 -4.25
N ALA A 68 2.08 2.23 -5.09
CA ALA A 68 1.68 3.51 -5.63
C ALA A 68 1.23 4.46 -4.50
N LEU A 69 1.57 5.74 -4.59
CA LEU A 69 1.12 6.76 -3.62
C LEU A 69 -0.32 7.20 -3.85
N GLY A 70 -0.82 7.00 -5.05
CA GLY A 70 -2.19 7.30 -5.42
C GLY A 70 -2.57 6.63 -6.74
N ALA A 71 -3.82 6.73 -7.11
CA ALA A 71 -4.35 6.19 -8.35
C ALA A 71 -5.43 7.11 -8.93
N ILE A 72 -5.55 7.12 -10.27
CA ILE A 72 -6.65 7.80 -10.97
C ILE A 72 -7.50 6.74 -11.67
N VAL A 73 -8.79 6.72 -11.34
CA VAL A 73 -9.77 5.81 -11.95
C VAL A 73 -10.55 6.55 -13.01
N ASP A 74 -10.52 6.06 -14.22
CA ASP A 74 -11.25 6.59 -15.40
C ASP A 74 -11.03 8.10 -15.67
N GLY A 75 -9.89 8.65 -15.23
CA GLY A 75 -9.61 10.09 -15.35
C GLY A 75 -10.51 11.00 -14.51
N ARG A 76 -11.30 10.44 -13.59
CA ARG A 76 -12.32 11.17 -12.83
C ARG A 76 -12.20 11.07 -11.33
N VAL A 77 -11.68 9.94 -10.82
CA VAL A 77 -11.56 9.70 -9.38
C VAL A 77 -10.10 9.62 -9.01
N PHE A 78 -9.66 10.52 -8.14
CA PHE A 78 -8.33 10.50 -7.56
C PHE A 78 -8.37 9.79 -6.20
N CYS A 79 -7.67 8.67 -6.09
CA CYS A 79 -7.58 7.85 -4.89
C CYS A 79 -6.23 8.08 -4.22
N VAL A 80 -6.26 8.48 -2.96
CA VAL A 80 -5.09 8.60 -2.08
C VAL A 80 -5.46 8.11 -0.70
N HIS A 81 -4.48 7.65 0.08
CA HIS A 81 -4.73 7.23 1.46
C HIS A 81 -5.05 8.41 2.39
N GLY A 82 -4.46 9.57 2.14
CA GLY A 82 -4.67 10.78 2.92
C GLY A 82 -3.63 11.84 2.56
N GLY A 83 -3.75 13.02 3.18
CA GLY A 83 -2.74 14.06 3.01
C GLY A 83 -2.91 14.89 1.74
N LEU A 84 -3.88 15.79 1.75
CA LEU A 84 -3.87 16.90 0.80
C LEU A 84 -2.79 17.90 1.24
N SER A 85 -1.90 18.26 0.31
CA SER A 85 -0.88 19.29 0.54
C SER A 85 -1.29 20.61 -0.09
N PRO A 86 -1.23 21.72 0.62
CA PRO A 86 -1.50 23.06 0.03
C PRO A 86 -0.48 23.47 -1.03
N VAL A 87 0.66 22.77 -1.10
CA VAL A 87 1.70 23.00 -2.09
C VAL A 87 1.39 22.33 -3.44
N LEU A 88 0.53 21.29 -3.43
CA LEU A 88 0.14 20.56 -4.63
C LEU A 88 -1.05 21.26 -5.29
N GLN A 89 -0.78 22.00 -6.36
CA GLN A 89 -1.80 22.73 -7.12
C GLN A 89 -2.39 21.92 -8.29
N ALA A 90 -1.68 20.86 -8.71
CA ALA A 90 -2.10 20.01 -9.82
C ALA A 90 -1.72 18.55 -9.56
N ILE A 91 -2.56 17.62 -10.04
CA ILE A 91 -2.31 16.18 -9.95
C ILE A 91 -1.02 15.79 -10.68
N ASP A 92 -0.66 16.51 -11.73
CA ASP A 92 0.57 16.29 -12.51
C ASP A 92 1.85 16.41 -11.68
N GLN A 93 1.83 17.11 -10.57
CA GLN A 93 2.96 17.21 -9.64
C GLN A 93 3.20 15.92 -8.84
N VAL A 94 2.21 15.02 -8.80
CA VAL A 94 2.25 13.71 -8.10
C VAL A 94 2.47 12.55 -9.08
N ILE A 95 2.37 12.80 -10.39
CA ILE A 95 2.33 11.81 -11.48
C ILE A 95 3.53 10.87 -11.59
N PRO A 96 4.78 11.20 -11.26
CA PRO A 96 5.87 10.23 -11.40
C PRO A 96 5.60 8.89 -10.68
N ASN A 97 4.65 8.87 -9.73
CA ASN A 97 4.31 7.71 -8.91
C ASN A 97 2.84 7.27 -9.01
N LEU A 98 2.07 7.79 -9.97
CA LEU A 98 0.67 7.44 -10.18
C LEU A 98 0.53 6.37 -11.27
N SER A 99 -0.02 5.21 -10.91
CA SER A 99 -0.46 4.22 -11.90
C SER A 99 -1.75 4.70 -12.57
N ARG A 100 -1.73 4.84 -13.90
CA ARG A 100 -2.95 5.06 -14.71
C ARG A 100 -3.72 3.76 -14.78
N LEU A 101 -4.94 3.78 -14.30
CA LEU A 101 -5.83 2.63 -14.28
C LEU A 101 -6.97 2.82 -15.28
N SER A 102 -7.16 1.85 -16.16
CA SER A 102 -8.32 1.76 -17.05
C SER A 102 -9.45 0.96 -16.39
N ARG A 103 -10.57 1.41 -16.65
CA ARG A 103 -12.00 1.04 -16.54
C ARG A 103 -12.56 -0.09 -15.67
N ARG A 104 -11.91 -0.79 -14.74
CA ARG A 104 -12.60 -1.73 -13.80
C ARG A 104 -11.70 -2.14 -12.64
N PHE A 105 -11.69 -1.38 -11.53
CA PHE A 105 -10.80 -1.72 -10.43
C PHE A 105 -11.42 -1.55 -9.05
N LEU A 106 -11.11 -2.51 -8.16
CA LEU A 106 -11.27 -2.37 -6.73
C LEU A 106 -10.05 -1.61 -6.19
N CYS A 107 -10.28 -0.42 -5.64
CA CYS A 107 -9.28 0.33 -4.90
C CYS A 107 -9.43 -0.06 -3.41
N PHE A 108 -8.40 -0.66 -2.84
CA PHE A 108 -8.31 -0.88 -1.40
C PHE A 108 -7.42 0.21 -0.79
N VAL A 109 -8.00 0.98 0.09
CA VAL A 109 -7.34 2.03 0.86
C VAL A 109 -6.90 1.50 2.22
#